data_134be8279be856d12c8298d262c6f7ee
#
_entry.id   134be8279be856d12c8298d262c6f7ee
#
_cell.length_a   1.000
_cell.length_b   1.000
_cell.length_c   1.000
_cell.angle_alpha   90.00
_cell.angle_beta   90.00
_cell.angle_gamma   90.00
#
_symmetry.space_group_name_H-M   'P 1'
#
loop_
_entity.id
_entity.type
_entity.pdbx_description
1 polymer ?
#
loop_
_entity_poly.entity_id
_entity_poly.type
_entity_poly.pdbx_seq_one_letter_code
_entity_poly.pdbx_strand_id
1 'polypeptide(L)'
;MDTYKGSGVSPGIGLGKFYVINNEIDFSIPKKLSFKESQSKLDMRYEQLISELDKDNREDESKVLDAYRLLINDPEIVEMVDEEQNLVEVFQVFKDTSDQMLSFEDEYFKQRAEDIISIGKEIIFTMQDIVTDKNLTEDVIIFADDLTPNDTSSIDLTKVKGFVVSNAGPTSHAVIVAKNLGIPCVINFDISKIDTDFDKSVVLDGDTGEIFLDPTSDVLKKVEEGLNKINKLR
;
A
#
# COMPACT_ATOMS: atom_id res chain seq x y z
N MET A 1 17.65 18.93 -8.23
CA MET A 1 16.37 18.86 -7.44
C MET A 1 15.23 18.87 -8.42
N ASP A 2 14.55 17.76 -8.54
CA ASP A 2 13.36 17.65 -9.36
C ASP A 2 12.13 17.74 -8.47
N THR A 3 11.14 18.50 -8.92
CA THR A 3 9.90 18.72 -8.17
C THR A 3 8.73 18.14 -8.95
N TYR A 4 7.95 17.31 -8.27
CA TYR A 4 6.73 16.70 -8.80
C TYR A 4 5.53 17.08 -7.93
N LYS A 5 4.33 16.79 -8.41
CA LYS A 5 3.11 17.12 -7.71
C LYS A 5 2.05 16.03 -7.90
N GLY A 6 1.46 15.62 -6.79
CA GLY A 6 0.27 14.79 -6.71
C GLY A 6 -0.81 15.47 -5.87
N SER A 7 -1.73 14.68 -5.33
CA SER A 7 -2.79 15.15 -4.43
C SER A 7 -2.42 14.84 -2.98
N GLY A 8 -2.21 15.86 -2.16
CA GLY A 8 -1.99 15.70 -0.72
C GLY A 8 -3.27 15.26 -0.01
N VAL A 9 -3.20 14.17 0.76
CA VAL A 9 -4.36 13.58 1.45
C VAL A 9 -4.14 13.31 2.94
N SER A 10 -2.88 13.37 3.39
CA SER A 10 -2.49 13.41 4.79
C SER A 10 -1.42 14.50 4.96
N PRO A 11 -1.62 15.47 5.87
CA PRO A 11 -0.77 16.65 5.98
C PRO A 11 0.59 16.33 6.63
N GLY A 12 1.50 17.30 6.53
CA GLY A 12 2.81 17.26 7.17
C GLY A 12 3.95 17.18 6.18
N ILE A 13 5.18 17.21 6.70
CA ILE A 13 6.41 17.11 5.93
C ILE A 13 7.16 15.86 6.32
N GLY A 14 7.51 15.04 5.34
CA GLY A 14 8.34 13.85 5.50
C GLY A 14 9.71 14.04 4.85
N LEU A 15 10.75 13.52 5.49
CA LEU A 15 12.09 13.42 4.95
C LEU A 15 12.60 11.99 5.13
N GLY A 16 13.04 11.37 4.06
CA GLY A 16 13.59 10.02 4.08
C GLY A 16 14.26 9.67 2.75
N LYS A 17 14.81 8.48 2.69
CA LYS A 17 15.31 7.89 1.44
C LYS A 17 14.16 7.46 0.55
N PHE A 18 14.38 7.51 -0.74
CA PHE A 18 13.48 6.91 -1.73
C PHE A 18 13.43 5.41 -1.55
N TYR A 19 12.24 4.84 -1.43
CA TYR A 19 12.04 3.41 -1.31
C TYR A 19 10.82 2.97 -2.12
N VAL A 20 11.00 2.08 -3.07
CA VAL A 20 9.90 1.57 -3.91
C VAL A 20 9.42 0.23 -3.40
N ILE A 21 8.10 0.12 -3.23
CA ILE A 21 7.42 -1.15 -3.12
C ILE A 21 6.84 -1.48 -4.48
N ASN A 22 7.43 -2.48 -5.14
CA ASN A 22 6.90 -2.99 -6.39
C ASN A 22 5.94 -4.16 -6.10
N ASN A 23 4.66 -3.96 -6.40
CA ASN A 23 3.60 -4.95 -6.26
C ASN A 23 3.14 -5.47 -7.64
N GLU A 24 3.99 -5.44 -8.65
CA GLU A 24 3.73 -6.10 -9.91
C GLU A 24 3.86 -7.63 -9.75
N ILE A 25 2.87 -8.34 -10.27
CA ILE A 25 2.87 -9.80 -10.24
C ILE A 25 3.79 -10.31 -11.35
N ASP A 26 4.82 -11.05 -10.98
CA ASP A 26 5.61 -11.83 -11.93
C ASP A 26 5.00 -13.23 -12.09
N PHE A 27 4.20 -13.40 -13.13
CA PHE A 27 3.56 -14.68 -13.44
C PHE A 27 4.52 -15.77 -13.91
N SER A 28 5.81 -15.47 -14.13
CA SER A 28 6.84 -16.48 -14.43
C SER A 28 7.24 -17.29 -13.19
N ILE A 29 7.00 -16.74 -11.99
CA ILE A 29 7.24 -17.44 -10.73
C ILE A 29 6.13 -18.48 -10.53
N PRO A 30 6.45 -19.78 -10.39
CA PRO A 30 5.46 -20.84 -10.31
C PRO A 30 4.65 -20.79 -9.00
N LYS A 31 3.40 -21.24 -9.07
CA LYS A 31 2.59 -21.44 -7.86
C LYS A 31 3.22 -22.58 -7.02
N LYS A 32 3.28 -22.37 -5.71
CA LYS A 32 3.73 -23.34 -4.71
C LYS A 32 2.59 -23.83 -3.83
N LEU A 33 1.58 -22.99 -3.62
CA LEU A 33 0.40 -23.29 -2.83
C LEU A 33 -0.84 -23.30 -3.75
N SER A 34 -1.84 -24.10 -3.42
CA SER A 34 -3.15 -24.06 -4.06
C SER A 34 -3.88 -22.76 -3.67
N PHE A 35 -4.95 -22.44 -4.40
CA PHE A 35 -5.79 -21.29 -4.06
C PHE A 35 -6.36 -21.41 -2.64
N LYS A 36 -6.91 -22.58 -2.29
CA LYS A 36 -7.51 -22.83 -0.98
C LYS A 36 -6.51 -22.74 0.19
N GLU A 37 -5.29 -23.25 0.00
CA GLU A 37 -4.23 -23.09 1.00
C GLU A 37 -3.84 -21.63 1.17
N SER A 38 -3.72 -20.89 0.07
CA SER A 38 -3.37 -19.46 0.07
C SER A 38 -4.47 -18.61 0.69
N GLN A 39 -5.72 -18.87 0.37
CA GLN A 39 -6.89 -18.24 0.99
C GLN A 39 -6.89 -18.44 2.51
N SER A 40 -6.72 -19.68 2.97
CA SER A 40 -6.69 -19.99 4.40
C SER A 40 -5.51 -19.33 5.11
N LYS A 41 -4.33 -19.32 4.49
CA LYS A 41 -3.12 -18.67 5.03
C LYS A 41 -3.30 -17.17 5.16
N LEU A 42 -3.91 -16.55 4.17
CA LEU A 42 -4.17 -15.10 4.15
C LEU A 42 -5.26 -14.72 5.15
N ASP A 43 -6.35 -15.49 5.25
CA ASP A 43 -7.41 -15.28 6.23
C ASP A 43 -6.89 -15.32 7.67
N MET A 44 -6.09 -16.34 8.01
CA MET A 44 -5.46 -16.47 9.33
C MET A 44 -4.51 -15.29 9.62
N ARG A 45 -3.76 -14.82 8.62
CA ARG A 45 -2.88 -13.67 8.77
C ARG A 45 -3.65 -12.40 9.06
N TYR A 46 -4.73 -12.14 8.31
CA TYR A 46 -5.59 -10.98 8.57
C TYR A 46 -6.24 -11.03 9.94
N GLU A 47 -6.71 -12.19 10.39
CA GLU A 47 -7.26 -12.36 11.73
C GLU A 47 -6.25 -12.00 12.83
N GLN A 48 -5.00 -12.42 12.66
CA GLN A 48 -3.93 -12.05 13.58
C GLN A 48 -3.67 -10.54 13.58
N LEU A 49 -3.55 -9.92 12.39
CA LEU A 49 -3.32 -8.49 12.25
C LEU A 49 -4.47 -7.66 12.85
N ILE A 50 -5.72 -8.04 12.62
CA ILE A 50 -6.90 -7.42 13.23
C ILE A 50 -6.77 -7.44 14.77
N SER A 51 -6.44 -8.60 15.34
CA SER A 51 -6.25 -8.71 16.79
C SER A 51 -5.12 -7.82 17.35
N GLU A 52 -4.07 -7.58 16.57
CA GLU A 52 -2.98 -6.66 16.92
C GLU A 52 -3.42 -5.20 16.82
N LEU A 53 -4.08 -4.82 15.72
CA LEU A 53 -4.58 -3.46 15.48
C LEU A 53 -5.63 -3.04 16.53
N ASP A 54 -6.52 -3.95 16.92
CA ASP A 54 -7.54 -3.68 17.96
C ASP A 54 -6.89 -3.41 19.32
N LYS A 55 -5.82 -4.10 19.67
CA LYS A 55 -5.05 -3.83 20.90
C LYS A 55 -4.41 -2.46 20.91
N ASP A 56 -4.01 -1.99 19.71
CA ASP A 56 -3.36 -0.69 19.51
C ASP A 56 -4.39 0.44 19.26
N ASN A 57 -5.70 0.17 19.37
CA ASN A 57 -6.81 1.08 19.08
C ASN A 57 -6.79 1.66 17.65
N ARG A 58 -6.34 0.88 16.66
CA ARG A 58 -6.28 1.23 15.24
C ARG A 58 -7.51 0.70 14.49
N GLU A 59 -8.70 1.08 14.97
CA GLU A 59 -9.98 0.54 14.50
C GLU A 59 -10.26 0.71 13.01
N ASP A 60 -9.80 1.81 12.39
CA ASP A 60 -10.06 2.05 10.96
C ASP A 60 -9.28 1.08 10.09
N GLU A 61 -8.06 0.73 10.48
CA GLU A 61 -7.25 -0.28 9.78
C GLU A 61 -7.79 -1.69 10.01
N SER A 62 -8.23 -1.99 11.23
CA SER A 62 -8.90 -3.25 11.57
C SER A 62 -10.14 -3.47 10.69
N LYS A 63 -10.99 -2.46 10.49
CA LYS A 63 -12.18 -2.53 9.61
C LYS A 63 -11.83 -2.79 8.14
N VAL A 64 -10.72 -2.22 7.64
CA VAL A 64 -10.25 -2.51 6.27
C VAL A 64 -9.88 -3.98 6.13
N LEU A 65 -9.14 -4.53 7.10
CA LEU A 65 -8.79 -5.95 7.09
C LEU A 65 -10.00 -6.87 7.22
N ASP A 66 -10.99 -6.50 8.05
CA ASP A 66 -12.25 -7.23 8.13
C ASP A 66 -12.97 -7.27 6.77
N ALA A 67 -13.00 -6.14 6.06
CA ALA A 67 -13.55 -6.09 4.71
C ALA A 67 -12.78 -6.98 3.73
N TYR A 68 -11.45 -7.03 3.82
CA TYR A 68 -10.61 -7.91 3.01
C TYR A 68 -10.87 -9.38 3.31
N ARG A 69 -11.05 -9.75 4.59
CA ARG A 69 -11.45 -11.11 4.99
C ARG A 69 -12.79 -11.53 4.40
N LEU A 70 -13.77 -10.62 4.37
CA LEU A 70 -15.05 -10.90 3.74
C LEU A 70 -14.90 -11.17 2.24
N LEU A 71 -14.07 -10.38 1.55
CA LEU A 71 -13.85 -10.53 0.10
C LEU A 71 -13.10 -11.82 -0.27
N ILE A 72 -12.05 -12.19 0.47
CA ILE A 72 -11.32 -13.44 0.17
C ILE A 72 -12.14 -14.69 0.45
N ASN A 73 -13.16 -14.58 1.30
CA ASN A 73 -14.08 -15.66 1.65
C ASN A 73 -15.44 -15.55 0.94
N ASP A 74 -15.59 -14.60 0.01
CA ASP A 74 -16.82 -14.41 -0.74
C ASP A 74 -17.11 -15.66 -1.60
N PRO A 75 -18.25 -16.34 -1.37
CA PRO A 75 -18.58 -17.54 -2.11
C PRO A 75 -18.62 -17.34 -3.64
N GLU A 76 -19.05 -16.15 -4.10
CA GLU A 76 -19.09 -15.86 -5.53
C GLU A 76 -17.69 -15.87 -6.15
N ILE A 77 -16.68 -15.33 -5.46
CA ILE A 77 -15.29 -15.35 -5.92
C ILE A 77 -14.70 -16.75 -5.80
N VAL A 78 -14.90 -17.39 -4.64
CA VAL A 78 -14.30 -18.71 -4.33
C VAL A 78 -14.80 -19.79 -5.30
N GLU A 79 -16.10 -19.78 -5.66
CA GLU A 79 -16.69 -20.75 -6.59
C GLU A 79 -16.23 -20.57 -8.04
N MET A 80 -15.73 -19.37 -8.41
CA MET A 80 -15.17 -19.10 -9.73
C MET A 80 -13.75 -19.62 -9.91
N VAL A 81 -13.04 -19.93 -8.81
CA VAL A 81 -11.65 -20.39 -8.86
C VAL A 81 -11.60 -21.92 -8.82
N ASP A 82 -11.06 -22.52 -9.88
CA ASP A 82 -10.73 -23.93 -9.94
C ASP A 82 -9.28 -24.14 -9.53
N GLU A 83 -9.00 -25.18 -8.71
CA GLU A 83 -7.66 -25.53 -8.24
C GLU A 83 -6.67 -25.89 -9.36
N GLU A 84 -7.18 -26.29 -10.52
CA GLU A 84 -6.40 -26.60 -11.73
C GLU A 84 -5.96 -25.34 -12.49
N GLN A 85 -6.56 -24.17 -12.21
CA GLN A 85 -6.22 -22.91 -12.87
C GLN A 85 -4.77 -22.49 -12.55
N ASN A 86 -4.14 -21.87 -13.56
CA ASN A 86 -2.84 -21.21 -13.37
C ASN A 86 -3.01 -19.82 -12.73
N LEU A 87 -1.91 -19.19 -12.34
CA LEU A 87 -1.91 -17.90 -11.64
C LEU A 87 -2.58 -16.77 -12.44
N VAL A 88 -2.43 -16.79 -13.79
CA VAL A 88 -3.05 -15.77 -14.66
C VAL A 88 -4.58 -15.94 -14.66
N GLU A 89 -5.04 -17.18 -14.76
CA GLU A 89 -6.48 -17.50 -14.75
C GLU A 89 -7.11 -17.17 -13.40
N VAL A 90 -6.44 -17.51 -12.29
CA VAL A 90 -6.90 -17.11 -10.94
C VAL A 90 -6.98 -15.60 -10.82
N PHE A 91 -5.93 -14.87 -11.23
CA PHE A 91 -5.96 -13.41 -11.16
C PHE A 91 -7.02 -12.79 -12.07
N GLN A 92 -7.34 -13.44 -13.19
CA GLN A 92 -8.40 -13.00 -14.11
C GLN A 92 -9.77 -13.00 -13.42
N VAL A 93 -10.06 -13.97 -12.55
CA VAL A 93 -11.31 -13.98 -11.76
C VAL A 93 -11.47 -12.69 -10.95
N PHE A 94 -10.40 -12.24 -10.27
CA PHE A 94 -10.43 -10.99 -9.52
C PHE A 94 -10.60 -9.77 -10.43
N LYS A 95 -9.95 -9.77 -11.59
CA LYS A 95 -10.12 -8.70 -12.58
C LYS A 95 -11.56 -8.61 -13.09
N ASP A 96 -12.14 -9.72 -13.49
CA ASP A 96 -13.50 -9.76 -14.02
C ASP A 96 -14.52 -9.33 -12.96
N THR A 97 -14.31 -9.72 -11.70
CA THR A 97 -15.13 -9.29 -10.57
C THR A 97 -14.98 -7.78 -10.32
N SER A 98 -13.76 -7.26 -10.37
CA SER A 98 -13.50 -5.81 -10.26
C SER A 98 -14.18 -5.02 -11.38
N ASP A 99 -14.07 -5.49 -12.64
CA ASP A 99 -14.69 -4.85 -13.80
C ASP A 99 -16.22 -4.81 -13.68
N GLN A 100 -16.83 -5.85 -13.11
CA GLN A 100 -18.26 -5.87 -12.80
C GLN A 100 -18.61 -4.76 -11.78
N MET A 101 -17.82 -4.59 -10.72
CA MET A 101 -18.02 -3.50 -9.74
C MET A 101 -17.87 -2.12 -10.39
N LEU A 102 -16.88 -1.93 -11.26
CA LEU A 102 -16.68 -0.67 -11.99
C LEU A 102 -17.82 -0.33 -12.96
N SER A 103 -18.65 -1.31 -13.35
CA SER A 103 -19.83 -1.03 -14.17
C SER A 103 -20.92 -0.23 -13.43
N PHE A 104 -20.87 -0.16 -12.11
CA PHE A 104 -21.73 0.68 -11.29
C PHE A 104 -21.09 2.08 -11.15
N GLU A 105 -21.86 3.15 -11.35
CA GLU A 105 -21.35 4.53 -11.33
C GLU A 105 -21.12 5.10 -9.90
N ASP A 106 -21.34 4.30 -8.86
CA ASP A 106 -21.23 4.69 -7.46
C ASP A 106 -19.78 4.58 -6.94
N GLU A 107 -19.31 5.57 -6.20
CA GLU A 107 -17.95 5.60 -5.63
C GLU A 107 -17.68 4.42 -4.66
N TYR A 108 -18.69 3.91 -3.99
CA TYR A 108 -18.56 2.72 -3.14
C TYR A 108 -18.11 1.50 -3.94
N PHE A 109 -18.73 1.27 -5.12
CA PHE A 109 -18.36 0.14 -5.97
C PHE A 109 -16.98 0.31 -6.62
N LYS A 110 -16.57 1.55 -6.92
CA LYS A 110 -15.22 1.83 -7.41
C LYS A 110 -14.17 1.45 -6.36
N GLN A 111 -14.39 1.85 -5.08
CA GLN A 111 -13.49 1.47 -4.00
C GLN A 111 -13.42 -0.04 -3.82
N ARG A 112 -14.58 -0.73 -3.93
CA ARG A 112 -14.62 -2.21 -3.87
C ARG A 112 -13.86 -2.87 -5.01
N ALA A 113 -13.92 -2.30 -6.22
CA ALA A 113 -13.14 -2.79 -7.35
C ALA A 113 -11.64 -2.72 -7.10
N GLU A 114 -11.15 -1.64 -6.52
CA GLU A 114 -9.75 -1.48 -6.11
C GLU A 114 -9.36 -2.52 -5.03
N ASP A 115 -10.19 -2.68 -4.00
CA ASP A 115 -9.98 -3.69 -2.93
C ASP A 115 -9.87 -5.11 -3.51
N ILE A 116 -10.74 -5.47 -4.47
CA ILE A 116 -10.75 -6.80 -5.12
C ILE A 116 -9.43 -7.03 -5.88
N ILE A 117 -8.92 -6.05 -6.59
CA ILE A 117 -7.61 -6.16 -7.28
C ILE A 117 -6.48 -6.33 -6.27
N SER A 118 -6.47 -5.55 -5.19
CA SER A 118 -5.45 -5.64 -4.15
C SER A 118 -5.43 -7.04 -3.51
N ILE A 119 -6.61 -7.58 -3.18
CA ILE A 119 -6.74 -8.94 -2.64
C ILE A 119 -6.30 -9.99 -3.65
N GLY A 120 -6.66 -9.83 -4.93
CA GLY A 120 -6.21 -10.71 -6.00
C GLY A 120 -4.68 -10.79 -6.08
N LYS A 121 -3.98 -9.65 -5.97
CA LYS A 121 -2.52 -9.61 -5.90
C LYS A 121 -1.99 -10.36 -4.67
N GLU A 122 -2.56 -10.13 -3.49
CA GLU A 122 -2.10 -10.81 -2.27
C GLU A 122 -2.32 -12.33 -2.33
N ILE A 123 -3.41 -12.79 -2.92
CA ILE A 123 -3.64 -14.22 -3.18
C ILE A 123 -2.56 -14.77 -4.09
N ILE A 124 -2.24 -14.10 -5.21
CA ILE A 124 -1.20 -14.58 -6.14
C ILE A 124 0.17 -14.63 -5.46
N PHE A 125 0.58 -13.59 -4.72
CA PHE A 125 1.83 -13.61 -3.97
C PHE A 125 1.86 -14.73 -2.93
N THR A 126 0.75 -15.01 -2.27
CA THR A 126 0.62 -16.11 -1.32
C THR A 126 0.72 -17.46 -2.04
N MET A 127 0.09 -17.63 -3.21
CA MET A 127 0.21 -18.84 -4.04
C MET A 127 1.65 -19.08 -4.52
N GLN A 128 2.41 -18.03 -4.77
CA GLN A 128 3.83 -18.08 -5.12
C GLN A 128 4.74 -18.31 -3.90
N ASP A 129 4.18 -18.23 -2.69
CA ASP A 129 4.92 -18.27 -1.40
C ASP A 129 6.01 -17.18 -1.33
N ILE A 130 5.69 -16.01 -1.85
CA ILE A 130 6.56 -14.84 -1.77
C ILE A 130 6.36 -14.18 -0.41
N VAL A 131 7.42 -14.21 0.41
CA VAL A 131 7.47 -13.47 1.68
C VAL A 131 8.20 -12.17 1.42
N THR A 132 7.48 -11.06 1.52
CA THR A 132 8.08 -9.73 1.44
C THR A 132 8.53 -9.29 2.84
N ASP A 133 9.71 -9.74 3.27
CA ASP A 133 10.36 -9.17 4.46
C ASP A 133 11.14 -7.92 4.03
N LYS A 134 10.64 -6.76 4.45
CA LYS A 134 11.19 -5.45 4.05
C LYS A 134 11.87 -4.80 5.25
N ASN A 135 13.09 -5.23 5.56
CA ASN A 135 13.89 -4.65 6.63
C ASN A 135 14.38 -3.25 6.25
N LEU A 136 13.71 -2.22 6.76
CA LEU A 136 14.14 -0.84 6.60
C LEU A 136 15.23 -0.50 7.63
N THR A 137 16.40 -0.09 7.15
CA THR A 137 17.55 0.28 8.00
C THR A 137 17.60 1.78 8.33
N GLU A 138 16.92 2.61 7.53
CA GLU A 138 16.89 4.07 7.66
C GLU A 138 15.48 4.62 7.44
N ASP A 139 15.30 5.90 7.70
CA ASP A 139 14.03 6.60 7.45
C ASP A 139 13.75 6.71 5.95
N VAL A 140 12.54 6.33 5.50
CA VAL A 140 12.17 6.25 4.10
C VAL A 140 10.87 7.00 3.78
N ILE A 141 10.77 7.45 2.52
CA ILE A 141 9.50 7.79 1.86
C ILE A 141 9.17 6.63 0.92
N ILE A 142 8.04 5.97 1.16
CA ILE A 142 7.61 4.82 0.36
C ILE A 142 6.86 5.30 -0.88
N PHE A 143 7.27 4.79 -2.02
CA PHE A 143 6.60 4.93 -3.32
C PHE A 143 6.02 3.58 -3.70
N ALA A 144 4.75 3.53 -4.05
CA ALA A 144 4.06 2.32 -4.47
C ALA A 144 2.94 2.64 -5.46
N ASP A 145 2.65 1.73 -6.39
CA ASP A 145 1.45 1.86 -7.22
C ASP A 145 0.19 1.67 -6.38
N ASP A 146 0.26 0.73 -5.44
CA ASP A 146 -0.76 0.45 -4.44
C ASP A 146 -0.07 -0.07 -3.18
N LEU A 147 -0.69 0.09 -2.01
CA LEU A 147 -0.21 -0.44 -0.74
C LEU A 147 -1.28 -1.29 -0.10
N THR A 148 -0.97 -2.56 0.03
CA THR A 148 -1.84 -3.54 0.65
C THR A 148 -1.58 -3.63 2.17
N PRO A 149 -2.52 -4.18 2.95
CA PRO A 149 -2.28 -4.51 4.37
C PRO A 149 -1.08 -5.41 4.58
N ASN A 150 -0.81 -6.32 3.64
CA ASN A 150 0.35 -7.19 3.68
C ASN A 150 1.67 -6.41 3.56
N ASP A 151 1.70 -5.38 2.71
CA ASP A 151 2.87 -4.51 2.57
C ASP A 151 3.16 -3.77 3.87
N THR A 152 2.15 -3.10 4.42
CA THR A 152 2.30 -2.29 5.63
C THR A 152 2.59 -3.12 6.89
N SER A 153 2.10 -4.37 6.96
CA SER A 153 2.38 -5.29 8.07
C SER A 153 3.78 -5.91 8.04
N SER A 154 4.43 -5.89 6.87
CA SER A 154 5.78 -6.46 6.68
C SER A 154 6.90 -5.43 6.81
N ILE A 155 6.58 -4.19 7.18
CA ILE A 155 7.51 -3.06 7.25
C ILE A 155 7.55 -2.50 8.67
N ASP A 156 8.73 -2.09 9.12
CA ASP A 156 8.85 -1.25 10.32
C ASP A 156 8.31 0.17 10.04
N LEU A 157 7.03 0.39 10.36
CA LEU A 157 6.35 1.67 10.15
C LEU A 157 6.98 2.84 10.93
N THR A 158 7.82 2.60 11.94
CA THR A 158 8.53 3.68 12.65
C THR A 158 9.58 4.37 11.78
N LYS A 159 10.04 3.66 10.74
CA LYS A 159 10.98 4.16 9.73
C LYS A 159 10.30 4.87 8.56
N VAL A 160 8.99 4.74 8.42
CA VAL A 160 8.24 5.35 7.33
C VAL A 160 7.94 6.81 7.67
N LYS A 161 8.35 7.73 6.81
CA LYS A 161 8.16 9.17 6.97
C LYS A 161 7.16 9.77 5.98
N GLY A 162 6.60 8.96 5.11
CA GLY A 162 5.53 9.34 4.19
C GLY A 162 5.27 8.31 3.12
N PHE A 163 4.13 8.46 2.46
CA PHE A 163 3.70 7.62 1.35
C PHE A 163 3.43 8.44 0.10
N VAL A 164 3.84 7.90 -1.05
CA VAL A 164 3.45 8.37 -2.38
C VAL A 164 2.84 7.17 -3.11
N VAL A 165 1.54 7.24 -3.45
CA VAL A 165 0.81 6.12 -4.02
C VAL A 165 0.13 6.54 -5.32
N SER A 166 0.36 5.78 -6.41
CA SER A 166 -0.18 6.11 -7.74
C SER A 166 -1.68 5.84 -7.81
N ASN A 167 -2.10 4.64 -7.43
CA ASN A 167 -3.45 4.14 -7.59
C ASN A 167 -4.14 4.02 -6.22
N ALA A 168 -4.45 5.17 -5.62
CA ALA A 168 -5.10 5.21 -4.31
C ALA A 168 -6.20 6.25 -4.25
N GLY A 169 -7.34 5.87 -3.69
CA GLY A 169 -8.40 6.81 -3.32
C GLY A 169 -8.16 7.45 -1.95
N PRO A 170 -8.90 8.53 -1.61
CA PRO A 170 -8.76 9.20 -0.30
C PRO A 170 -9.10 8.33 0.91
N THR A 171 -9.75 7.20 0.70
CA THR A 171 -10.16 6.21 1.71
C THR A 171 -9.40 4.89 1.61
N SER A 172 -8.37 4.82 0.77
CA SER A 172 -7.53 3.62 0.61
C SER A 172 -6.78 3.29 1.90
N HIS A 173 -6.36 2.03 2.02
CA HIS A 173 -5.57 1.55 3.16
C HIS A 173 -4.32 2.41 3.42
N ALA A 174 -3.55 2.75 2.39
CA ALA A 174 -2.36 3.61 2.51
C ALA A 174 -2.65 4.96 3.16
N VAL A 175 -3.77 5.59 2.77
CA VAL A 175 -4.18 6.90 3.32
C VAL A 175 -4.62 6.78 4.78
N ILE A 176 -5.35 5.72 5.13
CA ILE A 176 -5.76 5.44 6.52
C ILE A 176 -4.53 5.25 7.40
N VAL A 177 -3.58 4.42 6.98
CA VAL A 177 -2.32 4.19 7.70
C VAL A 177 -1.52 5.49 7.87
N ALA A 178 -1.37 6.29 6.81
CA ALA A 178 -0.67 7.57 6.88
C ALA A 178 -1.27 8.54 7.91
N LYS A 179 -2.60 8.66 7.91
CA LYS A 179 -3.33 9.50 8.88
C LYS A 179 -3.17 9.01 10.31
N ASN A 180 -3.23 7.70 10.55
CA ASN A 180 -3.07 7.11 11.87
C ASN A 180 -1.63 7.30 12.40
N LEU A 181 -0.64 7.20 11.53
CA LEU A 181 0.77 7.47 11.87
C LEU A 181 1.08 8.98 11.98
N GLY A 182 0.21 9.85 11.49
CA GLY A 182 0.43 11.30 11.43
C GLY A 182 1.58 11.67 10.48
N ILE A 183 1.74 10.94 9.39
CA ILE A 183 2.76 11.18 8.36
C ILE A 183 2.12 11.66 7.05
N PRO A 184 2.86 12.43 6.21
CA PRO A 184 2.34 12.92 4.93
C PRO A 184 2.03 11.77 3.97
N CYS A 185 0.96 11.97 3.18
CA CYS A 185 0.61 11.08 2.09
C CYS A 185 0.20 11.89 0.86
N VAL A 186 0.73 11.50 -0.29
CA VAL A 186 0.41 12.04 -1.61
C VAL A 186 -0.08 10.91 -2.50
N ILE A 187 -1.21 11.11 -3.17
CA ILE A 187 -1.79 10.15 -4.11
C ILE A 187 -1.88 10.73 -5.52
N ASN A 188 -2.28 9.90 -6.48
CA ASN A 188 -2.42 10.31 -7.89
C ASN A 188 -1.10 10.82 -8.50
N PHE A 189 0.02 10.22 -8.13
CA PHE A 189 1.32 10.50 -8.71
C PHE A 189 1.81 9.27 -9.48
N ASP A 190 2.14 9.47 -10.75
CA ASP A 190 2.67 8.43 -11.63
C ASP A 190 4.14 8.14 -11.28
N ILE A 191 4.37 7.05 -10.54
CA ILE A 191 5.70 6.63 -10.07
C ILE A 191 6.63 6.26 -11.22
N SER A 192 6.12 5.84 -12.38
CA SER A 192 6.93 5.50 -13.56
C SER A 192 7.79 6.68 -14.07
N LYS A 193 7.50 7.90 -13.62
CA LYS A 193 8.28 9.10 -13.90
C LYS A 193 9.60 9.18 -13.13
N ILE A 194 9.78 8.32 -12.12
CA ILE A 194 11.00 8.28 -11.31
C ILE A 194 11.77 7.01 -11.64
N ASP A 195 13.08 7.16 -11.81
CA ASP A 195 13.97 6.01 -11.93
C ASP A 195 13.97 5.22 -10.60
N THR A 196 13.67 3.93 -10.67
CA THR A 196 13.61 3.05 -9.49
C THR A 196 14.97 2.82 -8.83
N ASP A 197 16.08 3.06 -9.56
CA ASP A 197 17.45 3.01 -9.03
C ASP A 197 17.84 4.31 -8.28
N PHE A 198 16.88 5.20 -8.05
CA PHE A 198 17.11 6.47 -7.38
C PHE A 198 17.44 6.25 -5.89
N ASP A 199 18.72 6.32 -5.54
CA ASP A 199 19.22 6.16 -4.15
C ASP A 199 19.55 7.52 -3.52
N LYS A 200 18.53 8.36 -3.34
CA LYS A 200 18.70 9.70 -2.76
C LYS A 200 17.59 10.06 -1.81
N SER A 201 17.76 11.19 -1.13
CA SER A 201 16.77 11.72 -0.21
C SER A 201 15.57 12.32 -0.95
N VAL A 202 14.41 12.20 -0.33
CA VAL A 202 13.14 12.77 -0.76
C VAL A 202 12.56 13.62 0.36
N VAL A 203 12.02 14.77 0.01
CA VAL A 203 11.13 15.55 0.87
C VAL A 203 9.72 15.46 0.30
N LEU A 204 8.77 15.13 1.16
CA LEU A 204 7.36 15.01 0.83
C LEU A 204 6.55 16.05 1.61
N ASP A 205 5.79 16.88 0.91
CA ASP A 205 4.85 17.82 1.51
C ASP A 205 3.40 17.33 1.27
N GLY A 206 2.78 16.79 2.30
CA GLY A 206 1.42 16.27 2.26
C GLY A 206 0.34 17.34 2.26
N ASP A 207 0.66 18.60 2.62
CA ASP A 207 -0.26 19.72 2.57
C ASP A 207 -0.41 20.25 1.15
N THR A 208 0.70 20.38 0.41
CA THR A 208 0.72 20.90 -0.97
C THR A 208 0.66 19.81 -2.03
N GLY A 209 1.00 18.56 -1.67
CA GLY A 209 1.16 17.43 -2.59
C GLY A 209 2.48 17.47 -3.37
N GLU A 210 3.46 18.27 -2.93
CA GLU A 210 4.76 18.40 -3.60
C GLU A 210 5.74 17.31 -3.16
N ILE A 211 6.50 16.80 -4.12
CA ILE A 211 7.52 15.76 -3.97
C ILE A 211 8.83 16.32 -4.50
N PHE A 212 9.82 16.45 -3.64
CA PHE A 212 11.13 16.98 -3.98
C PHE A 212 12.15 15.85 -3.98
N LEU A 213 12.65 15.50 -5.17
CA LEU A 213 13.69 14.51 -5.33
C LEU A 213 15.08 15.17 -5.32
N ASP A 214 16.03 14.56 -4.61
CA ASP A 214 17.40 15.07 -4.46
C ASP A 214 17.42 16.55 -4.01
N PRO A 215 16.78 16.88 -2.86
CA PRO A 215 16.71 18.24 -2.39
C PRO A 215 18.10 18.79 -2.08
N THR A 216 18.31 20.08 -2.32
CA THR A 216 19.59 20.74 -2.02
C THR A 216 19.87 20.75 -0.51
N SER A 217 21.14 20.84 -0.14
CA SER A 217 21.54 20.90 1.29
C SER A 217 20.85 22.00 2.08
N ASP A 218 20.51 23.11 1.43
CA ASP A 218 19.79 24.23 2.07
C ASP A 218 18.32 23.90 2.34
N VAL A 219 17.67 23.14 1.43
CA VAL A 219 16.30 22.67 1.63
C VAL A 219 16.27 21.62 2.74
N LEU A 220 17.20 20.66 2.73
CA LEU A 220 17.32 19.64 3.77
C LEU A 220 17.46 20.27 5.14
N LYS A 221 18.39 21.23 5.33
CA LYS A 221 18.56 21.91 6.61
C LYS A 221 17.31 22.60 7.10
N LYS A 222 16.59 23.31 6.23
CA LYS A 222 15.33 24.00 6.58
C LYS A 222 14.24 23.01 7.02
N VAL A 223 14.12 21.89 6.32
CA VAL A 223 13.17 20.83 6.66
C VAL A 223 13.53 20.18 7.99
N GLU A 224 14.80 19.81 8.21
CA GLU A 224 15.27 19.23 9.45
C GLU A 224 15.08 20.19 10.66
N GLU A 225 15.38 21.46 10.49
CA GLU A 225 15.13 22.49 11.52
C GLU A 225 13.63 22.62 11.83
N GLY A 226 12.77 22.56 10.81
CA GLY A 226 11.32 22.58 10.93
C GLY A 226 10.79 21.37 11.69
N LEU A 227 11.19 20.16 11.29
CA LEU A 227 10.82 18.91 11.94
C LEU A 227 11.31 18.84 13.40
N ASN A 228 12.53 19.29 13.68
CA ASN A 228 13.08 19.36 15.05
C ASN A 228 12.31 20.33 15.95
N LYS A 229 11.78 21.42 15.40
CA LYS A 229 10.93 22.35 16.17
C LYS A 229 9.58 21.71 16.51
N ILE A 230 8.96 21.01 15.57
CA ILE A 230 7.68 20.31 15.77
C ILE A 230 7.84 19.20 16.83
N ASN A 231 8.90 18.39 16.73
CA ASN A 231 9.17 17.31 17.68
C ASN A 231 9.48 17.78 19.11
N LYS A 232 9.93 19.03 19.29
CA LYS A 232 10.14 19.62 20.63
C LYS A 232 8.85 20.16 21.26
N LEU A 233 7.78 20.29 20.49
CA LEU A 233 6.48 20.80 20.94
C LEU A 233 5.47 19.68 21.23
N ARG A 234 5.82 18.45 20.89
CA ARG A 234 5.08 17.21 21.24
C ARG A 234 5.68 16.54 22.46
#